data_ce3ec8e864c8c990427c05bbc9a1780e
#
_entry.id   ce3ec8e864c8c990427c05bbc9a1780e
#
_cell.length_a   1.000
_cell.length_b   1.000
_cell.length_c   1.000
_cell.angle_alpha   90.00
_cell.angle_beta   90.00
_cell.angle_gamma   90.00
#
_symmetry.space_group_name_H-M   'P 1'
#
loop_
_entity.id
_entity.type
_entity.pdbx_description
1 polymer ?
#
loop_
_entity_poly.entity_id
_entity_poly.type
_entity_poly.pdbx_seq_one_letter_code
_entity_poly.pdbx_strand_id
1 'polypeptide(L)'
;DIDLGWAAVIDNCKWYIYPENLRCDLSFYDNFCFLDNKEMQFYASIFKGDVGMYYEGGGGQLASSRFANLKAYLNARVMWDTTLDTNALIDDYFDAVYGNAATYMKEFFNAVRAFTYGENTRLELFKNNSVMNYCYSSYNWSEKTLYSWLEYGEKAKGAIANLQVSDPENYHRICENIEMEMIMPIYFLIDQCATINADTKAQLKQRVIDTIEVYPSIKGITTITKGAYQGRWTVGEWIYKI
;
A
#
# COMPACT_ATOMS: atom_id res chain seq x y z
N ASP A 1 6.21 -2.55 30.68
CA ASP A 1 5.40 -2.27 29.49
C ASP A 1 4.22 -1.39 29.89
N ILE A 2 4.06 -0.24 29.21
CA ILE A 2 3.07 0.79 29.56
C ILE A 2 1.63 0.25 29.38
N ASP A 3 1.39 -0.50 28.31
CA ASP A 3 0.07 -1.01 27.98
C ASP A 3 -0.43 -2.05 29.00
N LEU A 4 0.45 -2.93 29.45
CA LEU A 4 0.14 -3.87 30.52
C LEU A 4 -0.12 -3.15 31.85
N GLY A 5 0.57 -2.04 32.10
CA GLY A 5 0.33 -1.18 33.25
C GLY A 5 -1.08 -0.58 33.24
N TRP A 6 -1.51 -0.08 32.10
CA TRP A 6 -2.87 0.44 31.93
C TRP A 6 -3.92 -0.67 32.05
N ALA A 7 -3.73 -1.82 31.40
CA ALA A 7 -4.65 -2.95 31.47
C ALA A 7 -4.84 -3.51 32.90
N ALA A 8 -3.88 -3.22 33.80
CA ALA A 8 -4.02 -3.60 35.22
C ALA A 8 -4.96 -2.69 36.01
N VAL A 9 -5.25 -1.48 35.53
CA VAL A 9 -6.01 -0.45 36.27
C VAL A 9 -7.29 0.01 35.58
N ILE A 10 -7.46 -0.27 34.30
CA ILE A 10 -8.68 0.02 33.55
C ILE A 10 -9.16 -1.21 32.78
N ASP A 11 -10.47 -1.38 32.67
CA ASP A 11 -11.06 -2.52 31.97
C ASP A 11 -11.33 -2.19 30.48
N ASN A 12 -11.72 -0.96 30.17
CA ASN A 12 -12.11 -0.53 28.84
C ASN A 12 -11.05 0.38 28.23
N CYS A 13 -10.73 0.19 26.97
CA CYS A 13 -9.77 1.01 26.27
C CYS A 13 -10.25 1.36 24.86
N LYS A 14 -10.07 2.62 24.47
CA LYS A 14 -10.30 3.08 23.10
C LYS A 14 -9.04 3.71 22.55
N TRP A 15 -8.63 3.23 21.40
CA TRP A 15 -7.42 3.68 20.71
C TRP A 15 -7.79 4.53 19.51
N TYR A 16 -7.07 5.61 19.34
CA TYR A 16 -7.11 6.42 18.14
C TYR A 16 -5.85 6.11 17.32
N ILE A 17 -6.01 5.48 16.17
CA ILE A 17 -4.90 5.03 15.33
C ILE A 17 -4.94 5.77 14.01
N TYR A 18 -3.77 6.26 13.61
CA TYR A 18 -3.50 6.72 12.26
C TYR A 18 -2.84 5.58 11.49
N PRO A 19 -3.60 4.69 10.84
CA PRO A 19 -3.03 3.54 10.12
C PRO A 19 -2.29 3.98 8.87
N GLU A 20 -2.49 5.22 8.46
CA GLU A 20 -1.94 5.78 7.24
C GLU A 20 -1.11 7.00 7.52
N ASN A 21 0.01 7.09 6.82
CA ASN A 21 0.74 8.33 6.82
C ASN A 21 -0.03 9.35 5.99
N LEU A 22 -0.68 10.30 6.66
CA LEU A 22 -1.50 11.36 6.07
C LEU A 22 -0.80 12.19 4.98
N ARG A 23 0.48 11.92 4.70
CA ARG A 23 1.32 12.73 3.83
C ARG A 23 1.78 12.02 2.56
N CYS A 24 1.60 10.70 2.45
CA CYS A 24 2.23 9.91 1.40
C CYS A 24 1.26 8.87 0.83
N ASP A 25 0.42 9.27 -0.09
CA ASP A 25 -0.63 8.40 -0.63
C ASP A 25 -0.10 7.29 -1.56
N LEU A 26 1.02 7.49 -2.24
CA LEU A 26 1.76 6.42 -2.91
C LEU A 26 2.79 5.76 -1.99
N SER A 27 2.78 6.12 -0.72
CA SER A 27 3.69 5.57 0.26
C SER A 27 3.27 4.15 0.62
N PHE A 28 4.19 3.23 0.50
CA PHE A 28 4.09 1.92 1.13
C PHE A 28 4.52 1.95 2.61
N TYR A 29 4.97 3.09 3.10
CA TYR A 29 5.29 3.30 4.52
C TYR A 29 4.06 3.41 5.41
N ASP A 30 2.89 3.43 4.83
CA ASP A 30 1.68 3.30 5.61
C ASP A 30 1.68 1.97 6.32
N ASN A 31 2.17 1.96 7.51
CA ASN A 31 1.85 0.91 8.46
C ASN A 31 1.76 -0.51 7.89
N PHE A 32 2.57 -0.85 6.87
CA PHE A 32 2.74 -2.24 6.46
C PHE A 32 3.13 -3.12 7.65
N CYS A 33 3.73 -2.51 8.68
CA CYS A 33 3.99 -3.15 9.95
C CYS A 33 2.72 -3.50 10.74
N PHE A 34 1.60 -2.85 10.49
CA PHE A 34 0.32 -3.11 11.17
C PHE A 34 -0.67 -3.89 10.30
N LEU A 35 -0.28 -4.35 9.13
CA LEU A 35 -1.15 -5.12 8.25
C LEU A 35 -1.56 -6.48 8.81
N ASP A 36 -0.80 -7.00 9.76
CA ASP A 36 -1.16 -8.23 10.44
C ASP A 36 -2.16 -8.04 11.59
N ASN A 37 -2.52 -6.78 11.91
CA ASN A 37 -3.46 -6.40 12.96
C ASN A 37 -3.21 -7.07 14.34
N LYS A 38 -2.00 -7.55 14.57
CA LYS A 38 -1.61 -8.18 15.84
C LYS A 38 -1.71 -7.23 17.01
N GLU A 39 -1.54 -5.94 16.74
CA GLU A 39 -1.71 -4.91 17.75
C GLU A 39 -3.13 -4.90 18.29
N MET A 40 -4.15 -4.95 17.43
CA MET A 40 -5.56 -5.04 17.83
C MET A 40 -5.84 -6.31 18.61
N GLN A 41 -5.32 -7.45 18.14
CA GLN A 41 -5.46 -8.73 18.82
C GLN A 41 -4.76 -8.70 20.20
N PHE A 42 -3.58 -8.06 20.29
CA PHE A 42 -2.87 -7.87 21.53
C PHE A 42 -3.71 -7.06 22.53
N TYR A 43 -4.22 -5.89 22.14
CA TYR A 43 -5.04 -5.08 23.04
C TYR A 43 -6.31 -5.80 23.48
N ALA A 44 -6.99 -6.49 22.58
CA ALA A 44 -8.14 -7.33 22.95
C ALA A 44 -7.78 -8.45 23.93
N SER A 45 -6.54 -8.91 23.96
CA SER A 45 -6.10 -9.97 24.87
C SER A 45 -5.74 -9.49 26.28
N ILE A 46 -5.39 -8.21 26.45
CA ILE A 46 -4.91 -7.67 27.73
C ILE A 46 -5.97 -6.88 28.51
N PHE A 47 -6.93 -6.23 27.81
CA PHE A 47 -8.03 -5.52 28.46
C PHE A 47 -9.24 -6.44 28.68
N LYS A 48 -9.90 -6.32 29.85
CA LYS A 48 -10.97 -7.22 30.26
C LYS A 48 -12.35 -6.80 29.73
N GLY A 49 -12.52 -5.53 29.41
CA GLY A 49 -13.77 -4.96 28.94
C GLY A 49 -13.74 -4.62 27.45
N ASP A 50 -14.48 -3.61 27.06
CA ASP A 50 -14.59 -3.20 25.65
C ASP A 50 -13.27 -2.57 25.16
N VAL A 51 -12.74 -3.15 24.08
CA VAL A 51 -11.63 -2.57 23.32
C VAL A 51 -12.19 -2.01 22.02
N GLY A 52 -12.09 -0.71 21.85
CA GLY A 52 -12.50 -0.02 20.63
C GLY A 52 -11.29 0.62 19.93
N MET A 53 -11.27 0.54 18.62
CA MET A 53 -10.29 1.23 17.80
C MET A 53 -10.98 2.20 16.86
N TYR A 54 -10.48 3.42 16.81
CA TYR A 54 -10.84 4.39 15.79
C TYR A 54 -9.67 4.51 14.81
N TYR A 55 -9.94 4.11 13.58
CA TYR A 55 -9.00 4.33 12.49
C TYR A 55 -9.34 5.65 11.80
N GLU A 56 -8.45 6.61 11.88
CA GLU A 56 -8.53 7.77 11.01
C GLU A 56 -8.00 7.42 9.63
N GLY A 57 -8.87 6.89 8.80
CA GLY A 57 -8.66 6.83 7.37
C GLY A 57 -8.87 8.24 6.82
N GLY A 58 -7.84 9.03 6.73
CA GLY A 58 -7.93 10.43 6.33
C GLY A 58 -8.67 10.62 5.03
N GLY A 59 -9.78 11.29 5.07
CA GLY A 59 -10.71 11.74 4.06
C GLY A 59 -10.32 11.55 2.59
N GLY A 60 -10.55 10.39 2.01
CA GLY A 60 -10.20 10.03 0.65
C GLY A 60 -8.81 9.42 0.47
N GLN A 61 -7.99 9.36 1.50
CA GLN A 61 -6.62 8.84 1.44
C GLN A 61 -6.54 7.32 1.54
N LEU A 62 -7.55 6.67 2.13
CA LEU A 62 -7.69 5.21 2.11
C LEU A 62 -7.66 4.66 0.68
N ALA A 63 -8.26 5.37 -0.27
CA ALA A 63 -8.33 4.94 -1.66
C ALA A 63 -7.01 5.05 -2.42
N SER A 64 -6.01 5.69 -1.87
CA SER A 64 -4.76 6.02 -2.57
C SER A 64 -3.51 5.35 -2.00
N SER A 65 -3.57 4.81 -0.80
CA SER A 65 -2.43 4.03 -0.28
C SER A 65 -2.36 2.65 -0.94
N ARG A 66 -1.14 2.12 -1.02
CA ARG A 66 -0.96 0.81 -1.62
C ARG A 66 -1.63 -0.26 -0.77
N PHE A 67 -2.31 -1.16 -1.47
CA PHE A 67 -3.15 -2.19 -0.82
C PHE A 67 -4.19 -1.63 0.15
N ALA A 68 -4.72 -0.41 -0.12
CA ALA A 68 -5.70 0.24 0.74
C ALA A 68 -6.93 -0.64 0.99
N ASN A 69 -7.42 -1.29 -0.05
CA ASN A 69 -8.57 -2.19 0.06
C ASN A 69 -8.28 -3.42 0.93
N LEU A 70 -7.06 -3.97 0.85
CA LEU A 70 -6.63 -5.05 1.74
C LEU A 70 -6.61 -4.58 3.19
N LYS A 71 -6.03 -3.40 3.46
CA LYS A 71 -6.00 -2.82 4.81
C LYS A 71 -7.40 -2.62 5.37
N ALA A 72 -8.30 -2.03 4.58
CA ALA A 72 -9.69 -1.81 4.99
C ALA A 72 -10.40 -3.15 5.28
N TYR A 73 -10.20 -4.15 4.44
CA TYR A 73 -10.74 -5.49 4.63
C TYR A 73 -10.24 -6.14 5.93
N LEU A 74 -8.92 -6.16 6.16
CA LEU A 74 -8.33 -6.74 7.36
C LEU A 74 -8.80 -6.02 8.62
N ASN A 75 -8.78 -4.69 8.61
CA ASN A 75 -9.23 -3.88 9.74
C ASN A 75 -10.68 -4.19 10.08
N ALA A 76 -11.57 -4.19 9.12
CA ALA A 76 -12.99 -4.48 9.34
C ALA A 76 -13.20 -5.90 9.91
N ARG A 77 -12.49 -6.89 9.37
CA ARG A 77 -12.62 -8.29 9.81
C ARG A 77 -12.09 -8.50 11.23
N VAL A 78 -10.89 -7.99 11.52
CA VAL A 78 -10.25 -8.17 12.84
C VAL A 78 -10.89 -7.31 13.92
N MET A 79 -11.42 -6.13 13.58
CA MET A 79 -12.24 -5.34 14.53
C MET A 79 -13.53 -6.05 14.92
N TRP A 80 -14.09 -6.82 14.01
CA TRP A 80 -15.30 -7.61 14.29
C TRP A 80 -15.01 -8.88 15.09
N ASP A 81 -13.91 -9.56 14.76
CA ASP A 81 -13.49 -10.79 15.41
C ASP A 81 -11.95 -10.86 15.50
N THR A 82 -11.43 -10.59 16.69
CA THR A 82 -10.00 -10.58 17.00
C THR A 82 -9.34 -11.97 17.02
N THR A 83 -10.11 -13.05 16.87
CA THR A 83 -9.60 -14.43 16.83
C THR A 83 -9.22 -14.90 15.45
N LEU A 84 -9.54 -14.12 14.40
CA LEU A 84 -9.29 -14.49 13.01
C LEU A 84 -7.78 -14.57 12.70
N ASP A 85 -7.41 -15.54 11.87
CA ASP A 85 -6.06 -15.63 11.31
C ASP A 85 -5.89 -14.61 10.19
N THR A 86 -5.08 -13.59 10.45
CA THR A 86 -4.84 -12.51 9.49
C THR A 86 -4.11 -12.98 8.23
N ASN A 87 -3.28 -14.02 8.30
CA ASN A 87 -2.65 -14.58 7.11
C ASN A 87 -3.66 -15.28 6.20
N ALA A 88 -4.60 -16.04 6.79
CA ALA A 88 -5.69 -16.64 6.03
C ALA A 88 -6.57 -15.57 5.36
N LEU A 89 -6.87 -14.47 6.08
CA LEU A 89 -7.61 -13.34 5.50
C LEU A 89 -6.87 -12.66 4.34
N ILE A 90 -5.55 -12.55 4.42
CA ILE A 90 -4.72 -12.02 3.34
C ILE A 90 -4.82 -12.95 2.11
N ASP A 91 -4.71 -14.26 2.31
CA ASP A 91 -4.82 -15.23 1.23
C ASP A 91 -6.19 -15.18 0.55
N ASP A 92 -7.26 -15.20 1.34
CA ASP A 92 -8.64 -15.06 0.85
C ASP A 92 -8.84 -13.76 0.04
N TYR A 93 -8.25 -12.65 0.50
CA TYR A 93 -8.33 -11.38 -0.22
C TYR A 93 -7.65 -11.46 -1.59
N PHE A 94 -6.41 -11.95 -1.65
CA PHE A 94 -5.69 -12.04 -2.91
C PHE A 94 -6.39 -12.97 -3.91
N ASP A 95 -6.89 -14.10 -3.45
CA ASP A 95 -7.65 -15.02 -4.29
C ASP A 95 -8.95 -14.39 -4.83
N ALA A 96 -9.69 -13.68 -3.98
CA ALA A 96 -10.94 -13.04 -4.38
C ALA A 96 -10.74 -11.86 -5.35
N VAL A 97 -9.69 -11.05 -5.13
CA VAL A 97 -9.45 -9.83 -5.92
C VAL A 97 -8.73 -10.12 -7.23
N TYR A 98 -7.75 -11.02 -7.20
CA TYR A 98 -6.83 -11.23 -8.32
C TYR A 98 -7.00 -12.58 -9.02
N GLY A 99 -7.74 -13.53 -8.44
CA GLY A 99 -7.96 -14.87 -9.05
C GLY A 99 -6.64 -15.55 -9.41
N ASN A 100 -6.47 -15.99 -10.66
CA ASN A 100 -5.23 -16.65 -11.12
C ASN A 100 -3.97 -15.74 -11.05
N ALA A 101 -4.12 -14.44 -10.90
CA ALA A 101 -3.00 -13.51 -10.70
C ALA A 101 -2.59 -13.40 -9.22
N ALA A 102 -3.35 -13.99 -8.29
CA ALA A 102 -3.18 -13.84 -6.83
C ALA A 102 -1.76 -14.14 -6.35
N THR A 103 -1.16 -15.23 -6.83
CA THR A 103 0.20 -15.64 -6.45
C THR A 103 1.22 -14.52 -6.68
N TYR A 104 1.21 -13.92 -7.88
CA TYR A 104 2.18 -12.88 -8.23
C TYR A 104 1.93 -11.56 -7.49
N MET A 105 0.67 -11.20 -7.30
CA MET A 105 0.32 -10.00 -6.54
C MET A 105 0.63 -10.16 -5.04
N LYS A 106 0.49 -11.35 -4.48
CA LYS A 106 0.92 -11.66 -3.12
C LYS A 106 2.44 -11.67 -2.98
N GLU A 107 3.17 -12.18 -3.98
CA GLU A 107 4.64 -12.08 -4.03
C GLU A 107 5.09 -10.61 -4.07
N PHE A 108 4.45 -9.78 -4.89
CA PHE A 108 4.70 -8.33 -4.90
C PHE A 108 4.45 -7.70 -3.53
N PHE A 109 3.30 -7.95 -2.92
CA PHE A 109 2.97 -7.49 -1.57
C PHE A 109 4.04 -7.89 -0.55
N ASN A 110 4.47 -9.15 -0.56
CA ASN A 110 5.49 -9.65 0.34
C ASN A 110 6.87 -9.02 0.07
N ALA A 111 7.22 -8.77 -1.20
CA ALA A 111 8.46 -8.11 -1.57
C ALA A 111 8.51 -6.66 -1.07
N VAL A 112 7.42 -5.91 -1.24
CA VAL A 112 7.28 -4.53 -0.71
C VAL A 112 7.36 -4.54 0.81
N ARG A 113 6.67 -5.46 1.46
CA ARG A 113 6.66 -5.63 2.91
C ARG A 113 8.05 -5.95 3.45
N ALA A 114 8.73 -6.93 2.85
CA ALA A 114 10.10 -7.30 3.24
C ALA A 114 11.09 -6.14 3.06
N PHE A 115 10.98 -5.39 1.98
CA PHE A 115 11.79 -4.20 1.74
C PHE A 115 11.54 -3.15 2.83
N THR A 116 10.28 -2.84 3.12
CA THR A 116 9.91 -1.86 4.14
C THR A 116 10.43 -2.23 5.52
N TYR A 117 10.27 -3.48 5.94
CA TYR A 117 10.78 -3.97 7.21
C TYR A 117 12.31 -3.95 7.28
N GLY A 118 12.98 -4.42 6.22
CA GLY A 118 14.43 -4.46 6.14
C GLY A 118 15.06 -3.06 6.23
N GLU A 119 14.53 -2.10 5.47
CA GLU A 119 15.03 -0.72 5.46
C GLU A 119 14.71 0.00 6.78
N ASN A 120 13.53 -0.17 7.35
CA ASN A 120 13.20 0.40 8.65
C ASN A 120 14.13 -0.10 9.75
N THR A 121 14.45 -1.39 9.77
CA THR A 121 15.39 -1.97 10.73
C THR A 121 16.80 -1.44 10.51
N ARG A 122 17.26 -1.40 9.27
CA ARG A 122 18.60 -0.92 8.90
C ARG A 122 18.84 0.54 9.27
N LEU A 123 17.84 1.40 9.06
CA LEU A 123 17.98 2.84 9.21
C LEU A 123 17.48 3.37 10.55
N GLU A 124 16.97 2.51 11.42
CA GLU A 124 16.35 2.91 12.69
C GLU A 124 15.28 4.00 12.53
N LEU A 125 14.55 3.98 11.42
CA LEU A 125 13.64 5.05 10.99
C LEU A 125 12.55 5.35 12.02
N PHE A 126 12.12 4.36 12.78
CA PHE A 126 11.11 4.52 13.82
C PHE A 126 11.55 5.39 14.99
N LYS A 127 12.87 5.49 15.25
CA LYS A 127 13.38 6.28 16.37
C LYS A 127 13.29 7.80 16.16
N ASN A 128 13.23 8.27 14.90
CA ASN A 128 13.44 9.68 14.57
C ASN A 128 12.33 10.36 13.77
N ASN A 129 11.14 9.78 13.61
CA ASN A 129 10.10 10.29 12.69
C ASN A 129 10.61 10.52 11.24
N SER A 130 11.69 9.87 10.84
CA SER A 130 12.41 10.14 9.60
C SER A 130 11.90 9.31 8.41
N VAL A 131 10.89 8.45 8.63
CA VAL A 131 10.22 7.68 7.58
C VAL A 131 9.78 8.57 6.42
N MET A 132 9.28 9.77 6.73
CA MET A 132 8.90 10.76 5.72
C MET A 132 10.06 11.22 4.84
N ASN A 133 11.23 11.42 5.44
CA ASN A 133 12.42 11.86 4.69
C ASN A 133 12.97 10.76 3.81
N TYR A 134 12.77 9.49 4.19
CA TYR A 134 13.19 8.34 3.41
C TYR A 134 12.50 8.28 2.06
N CYS A 135 11.19 8.47 2.01
CA CYS A 135 10.41 8.46 0.75
C CYS A 135 10.87 9.54 -0.24
N TYR A 136 11.47 10.63 0.26
CA TYR A 136 11.95 11.74 -0.57
C TYR A 136 13.43 11.66 -0.93
N SER A 137 14.16 10.68 -0.45
CA SER A 137 15.58 10.54 -0.73
C SER A 137 15.80 9.68 -1.96
N SER A 138 16.31 10.27 -3.03
CA SER A 138 16.66 9.57 -4.26
C SER A 138 17.71 8.46 -4.08
N TYR A 139 18.45 8.45 -2.99
CA TYR A 139 19.45 7.42 -2.68
C TYR A 139 18.83 6.08 -2.24
N ASN A 140 17.55 6.09 -1.86
CA ASN A 140 16.91 4.91 -1.32
C ASN A 140 16.24 4.04 -2.39
N TRP A 141 16.08 4.58 -3.60
CA TRP A 141 15.32 3.94 -4.67
C TRP A 141 16.22 3.33 -5.71
N SER A 142 16.38 2.00 -5.66
CA SER A 142 17.11 1.22 -6.64
C SER A 142 16.25 0.89 -7.85
N GLU A 143 16.75 1.21 -9.05
CA GLU A 143 16.13 0.77 -10.32
C GLU A 143 15.83 -0.72 -10.30
N LYS A 144 16.79 -1.53 -9.87
CA LYS A 144 16.66 -2.99 -9.84
C LYS A 144 15.47 -3.42 -8.98
N THR A 145 15.32 -2.83 -7.82
CA THR A 145 14.19 -3.14 -6.91
C THR A 145 12.86 -2.73 -7.54
N LEU A 146 12.78 -1.50 -8.05
CA LEU A 146 11.53 -1.00 -8.62
C LEU A 146 11.11 -1.75 -9.87
N TYR A 147 12.06 -2.10 -10.75
CA TYR A 147 11.76 -2.94 -11.92
C TYR A 147 11.36 -4.36 -11.53
N SER A 148 12.01 -4.96 -10.52
CA SER A 148 11.56 -6.28 -10.04
C SER A 148 10.12 -6.28 -9.51
N TRP A 149 9.67 -5.15 -8.97
CA TRP A 149 8.27 -4.99 -8.55
C TRP A 149 7.33 -4.89 -9.74
N LEU A 150 7.72 -4.17 -10.80
CA LEU A 150 6.93 -4.11 -12.04
C LEU A 150 6.82 -5.47 -12.73
N GLU A 151 7.84 -6.31 -12.64
CA GLU A 151 7.80 -7.67 -13.19
C GLU A 151 6.70 -8.54 -12.55
N TYR A 152 6.39 -8.34 -11.28
CA TYR A 152 5.26 -9.05 -10.65
C TYR A 152 3.92 -8.66 -11.30
N GLY A 153 3.71 -7.40 -11.61
CA GLY A 153 2.52 -6.94 -12.34
C GLY A 153 2.41 -7.56 -13.73
N GLU A 154 3.52 -7.64 -14.47
CA GLU A 154 3.53 -8.27 -15.79
C GLU A 154 3.26 -9.79 -15.71
N LYS A 155 3.85 -10.50 -14.75
CA LYS A 155 3.57 -11.90 -14.48
C LYS A 155 2.11 -12.14 -14.09
N ALA A 156 1.56 -11.25 -13.25
CA ALA A 156 0.16 -11.29 -12.82
C ALA A 156 -0.79 -11.16 -14.03
N LYS A 157 -0.55 -10.19 -14.93
CA LYS A 157 -1.33 -10.03 -16.17
C LYS A 157 -1.18 -11.23 -17.09
N GLY A 158 0.02 -11.78 -17.21
CA GLY A 158 0.27 -13.00 -17.99
C GLY A 158 -0.53 -14.21 -17.49
N ALA A 159 -0.67 -14.36 -16.17
CA ALA A 159 -1.41 -15.48 -15.56
C ALA A 159 -2.93 -15.46 -15.85
N ILE A 160 -3.48 -14.31 -16.19
CA ILE A 160 -4.90 -14.11 -16.50
C ILE A 160 -5.17 -13.83 -17.99
N ALA A 161 -4.16 -13.92 -18.85
CA ALA A 161 -4.28 -13.53 -20.26
C ALA A 161 -5.41 -14.28 -21.01
N ASN A 162 -5.70 -15.52 -20.61
CA ASN A 162 -6.81 -16.29 -21.18
C ASN A 162 -8.19 -15.67 -20.91
N LEU A 163 -8.34 -14.90 -19.81
CA LEU A 163 -9.59 -14.22 -19.49
C LEU A 163 -9.92 -13.11 -20.48
N GLN A 164 -8.92 -12.56 -21.17
CA GLN A 164 -9.16 -11.54 -22.19
C GLN A 164 -10.19 -11.97 -23.26
N VAL A 165 -10.25 -13.26 -23.52
CA VAL A 165 -11.20 -13.85 -24.49
C VAL A 165 -12.40 -14.50 -23.79
N SER A 166 -12.15 -15.24 -22.70
CA SER A 166 -13.18 -16.05 -22.03
C SER A 166 -14.06 -15.26 -21.08
N ASP A 167 -13.54 -14.18 -20.47
CA ASP A 167 -14.25 -13.31 -19.52
C ASP A 167 -13.63 -11.91 -19.52
N PRO A 168 -13.88 -11.09 -20.56
CA PRO A 168 -13.24 -9.78 -20.73
C PRO A 168 -13.53 -8.79 -19.59
N GLU A 169 -14.70 -8.86 -18.99
CA GLU A 169 -15.09 -7.98 -17.89
C GLU A 169 -14.23 -8.27 -16.64
N ASN A 170 -14.09 -9.54 -16.28
CA ASN A 170 -13.26 -9.95 -15.17
C ASN A 170 -11.77 -9.70 -15.45
N TYR A 171 -11.31 -9.91 -16.69
CA TYR A 171 -9.97 -9.54 -17.12
C TYR A 171 -9.71 -8.06 -16.86
N HIS A 172 -10.61 -7.19 -17.33
CA HIS A 172 -10.49 -5.72 -17.15
C HIS A 172 -10.43 -5.35 -15.68
N ARG A 173 -11.33 -5.87 -14.85
CA ARG A 173 -11.38 -5.63 -13.40
C ARG A 173 -10.08 -6.04 -12.69
N ILE A 174 -9.55 -7.22 -13.01
CA ILE A 174 -8.31 -7.69 -12.38
C ILE A 174 -7.11 -6.86 -12.84
N CYS A 175 -7.01 -6.55 -14.14
CA CYS A 175 -5.97 -5.69 -14.68
C CYS A 175 -5.99 -4.29 -14.05
N GLU A 176 -7.16 -3.70 -13.83
CA GLU A 176 -7.30 -2.40 -13.15
C GLU A 176 -6.71 -2.45 -11.73
N ASN A 177 -7.01 -3.50 -10.96
CA ASN A 177 -6.45 -3.69 -9.62
C ASN A 177 -4.92 -3.89 -9.66
N ILE A 178 -4.40 -4.61 -10.65
CA ILE A 178 -2.95 -4.78 -10.82
C ILE A 178 -2.29 -3.43 -11.14
N GLU A 179 -2.80 -2.71 -12.15
CA GLU A 179 -2.20 -1.45 -12.59
C GLU A 179 -2.30 -0.37 -11.49
N MET A 180 -3.35 -0.37 -10.69
CA MET A 180 -3.48 0.50 -9.53
C MET A 180 -2.30 0.33 -8.56
N GLU A 181 -1.85 -0.88 -8.33
CA GLU A 181 -0.69 -1.15 -7.46
C GLU A 181 0.64 -0.85 -8.17
N MET A 182 0.71 -0.98 -9.50
CA MET A 182 1.92 -0.73 -10.29
C MET A 182 2.25 0.76 -10.46
N ILE A 183 1.32 1.66 -10.21
CA ILE A 183 1.58 3.13 -10.24
C ILE A 183 2.68 3.51 -9.25
N MET A 184 2.74 2.89 -8.07
CA MET A 184 3.73 3.22 -7.05
C MET A 184 5.18 3.01 -7.53
N PRO A 185 5.60 1.83 -8.00
CA PRO A 185 6.97 1.65 -8.48
C PRO A 185 7.29 2.54 -9.68
N ILE A 186 6.32 2.80 -10.58
CA ILE A 186 6.52 3.73 -11.70
C ILE A 186 6.74 5.15 -11.19
N TYR A 187 5.94 5.60 -10.23
CA TYR A 187 6.11 6.93 -9.63
C TYR A 187 7.51 7.10 -9.03
N PHE A 188 8.00 6.11 -8.26
CA PHE A 188 9.33 6.18 -7.68
C PHE A 188 10.44 6.12 -8.71
N LEU A 189 10.28 5.36 -9.80
CA LEU A 189 11.21 5.38 -10.93
C LEU A 189 11.32 6.78 -11.55
N ILE A 190 10.19 7.41 -11.85
CA ILE A 190 10.17 8.71 -12.51
C ILE A 190 10.67 9.83 -11.61
N ASP A 191 10.15 9.89 -10.37
CA ASP A 191 10.27 11.08 -9.51
C ASP A 191 11.41 10.99 -8.49
N GLN A 192 11.73 9.78 -8.03
CA GLN A 192 12.68 9.59 -6.93
C GLN A 192 13.96 8.84 -7.33
N CYS A 193 13.97 8.05 -8.41
CA CYS A 193 15.14 7.32 -8.80
C CYS A 193 16.13 8.22 -9.56
N ALA A 194 17.33 8.43 -9.00
CA ALA A 194 18.30 9.35 -9.55
C ALA A 194 19.01 8.81 -10.81
N THR A 195 19.01 7.50 -11.02
CA THR A 195 19.76 6.82 -12.09
C THR A 195 19.01 6.70 -13.40
N ILE A 196 17.68 6.89 -13.39
CA ILE A 196 16.83 6.80 -14.58
C ILE A 196 17.12 7.95 -15.55
N ASN A 197 17.40 7.61 -16.79
CA ASN A 197 17.61 8.59 -17.86
C ASN A 197 16.27 9.20 -18.38
N ALA A 198 16.41 10.30 -19.14
CA ALA A 198 15.26 11.05 -19.64
C ALA A 198 14.35 10.24 -20.57
N ASP A 199 14.91 9.41 -21.44
CA ASP A 199 14.15 8.61 -22.40
C ASP A 199 13.32 7.53 -21.68
N THR A 200 13.90 6.87 -20.69
CA THR A 200 13.19 5.90 -19.85
C THR A 200 12.08 6.57 -19.04
N LYS A 201 12.33 7.76 -18.49
CA LYS A 201 11.28 8.53 -17.81
C LYS A 201 10.13 8.86 -18.74
N ALA A 202 10.42 9.27 -19.99
CA ALA A 202 9.38 9.56 -20.99
C ALA A 202 8.55 8.31 -21.32
N GLN A 203 9.18 7.13 -21.46
CA GLN A 203 8.48 5.87 -21.70
C GLN A 203 7.58 5.47 -20.53
N LEU A 204 8.08 5.57 -19.29
CA LEU A 204 7.30 5.29 -18.08
C LEU A 204 6.12 6.27 -17.93
N LYS A 205 6.34 7.53 -18.27
CA LYS A 205 5.32 8.57 -18.29
C LYS A 205 4.21 8.23 -19.30
N GLN A 206 4.58 7.83 -20.52
CA GLN A 206 3.60 7.41 -21.52
C GLN A 206 2.82 6.18 -21.05
N ARG A 207 3.50 5.19 -20.43
CA ARG A 207 2.81 4.05 -19.82
C ARG A 207 1.73 4.45 -18.81
N VAL A 208 2.00 5.44 -17.95
CA VAL A 208 0.99 5.93 -17.00
C VAL A 208 -0.16 6.60 -17.73
N ILE A 209 0.11 7.41 -18.76
CA ILE A 209 -0.93 8.05 -19.57
C ILE A 209 -1.84 6.99 -20.20
N ASP A 210 -1.27 5.99 -20.87
CA ASP A 210 -2.02 4.90 -21.48
C ASP A 210 -2.85 4.14 -20.43
N THR A 211 -2.28 3.92 -19.24
CA THR A 211 -2.96 3.23 -18.13
C THR A 211 -4.17 4.01 -17.64
N ILE A 212 -4.06 5.31 -17.42
CA ILE A 212 -5.19 6.12 -16.92
C ILE A 212 -6.28 6.38 -17.98
N GLU A 213 -5.96 6.21 -19.25
CA GLU A 213 -6.96 6.24 -20.33
C GLU A 213 -7.81 4.97 -20.33
N VAL A 214 -7.19 3.82 -20.06
CA VAL A 214 -7.89 2.52 -19.99
C VAL A 214 -8.61 2.36 -18.64
N TYR A 215 -8.02 2.83 -17.54
CA TYR A 215 -8.51 2.69 -16.17
C TYR A 215 -8.65 4.07 -15.49
N PRO A 216 -9.73 4.82 -15.76
CA PRO A 216 -9.89 6.19 -15.28
C PRO A 216 -9.92 6.34 -13.76
N SER A 217 -10.26 5.29 -13.00
CA SER A 217 -10.23 5.28 -11.53
C SER A 217 -8.84 5.59 -10.97
N ILE A 218 -7.78 5.12 -11.66
CA ILE A 218 -6.37 5.34 -11.28
C ILE A 218 -6.01 6.83 -11.34
N LYS A 219 -6.66 7.60 -12.20
CA LYS A 219 -6.43 9.03 -12.37
C LYS A 219 -6.63 9.82 -11.07
N GLY A 220 -7.55 9.38 -10.22
CA GLY A 220 -7.88 10.02 -8.95
C GLY A 220 -6.96 9.66 -7.78
N ILE A 221 -6.06 8.69 -7.94
CA ILE A 221 -5.11 8.32 -6.88
C ILE A 221 -4.19 9.49 -6.58
N THR A 222 -3.99 9.81 -5.30
CA THR A 222 -3.12 10.90 -4.90
C THR A 222 -1.66 10.47 -4.83
N THR A 223 -0.78 11.36 -5.30
CA THR A 223 0.67 11.14 -5.32
C THR A 223 1.35 11.74 -4.10
N ILE A 224 2.60 11.34 -3.86
CA ILE A 224 3.46 12.00 -2.87
C ILE A 224 3.79 13.41 -3.35
N THR A 225 3.53 14.41 -2.52
CA THR A 225 3.96 15.78 -2.79
C THR A 225 5.24 16.13 -2.06
N LYS A 226 6.19 16.74 -2.75
CA LYS A 226 7.37 17.34 -2.11
C LYS A 226 6.94 18.53 -1.28
N GLY A 227 7.04 18.40 0.05
CA GLY A 227 6.76 19.48 0.98
C GLY A 227 5.40 19.37 1.68
N ALA A 228 5.46 19.58 2.97
CA ALA A 228 4.35 19.42 3.90
C ALA A 228 3.10 20.19 3.49
N TYR A 229 1.96 19.54 3.53
CA TYR A 229 0.61 20.14 3.61
C TYR A 229 0.05 20.94 2.43
N GLN A 230 0.79 21.22 1.37
CA GLN A 230 0.28 22.06 0.29
C GLN A 230 0.30 21.32 -1.05
N GLY A 231 -0.89 20.99 -1.55
CA GLY A 231 -1.09 20.58 -2.94
C GLY A 231 -0.75 19.13 -3.22
N ARG A 232 -1.57 18.19 -2.77
CA ARG A 232 -1.55 16.81 -3.25
C ARG A 232 -2.02 16.79 -4.68
N TRP A 233 -1.21 16.21 -5.55
CA TRP A 233 -1.62 15.96 -6.92
C TRP A 233 -2.24 14.57 -7.03
N THR A 234 -3.27 14.45 -7.83
CA THR A 234 -3.71 13.14 -8.31
C THR A 234 -2.71 12.61 -9.33
N VAL A 235 -2.74 11.31 -9.60
CA VAL A 235 -1.93 10.70 -10.68
C VAL A 235 -2.16 11.44 -11.99
N GLY A 236 -3.42 11.78 -12.30
CA GLY A 236 -3.77 12.53 -13.49
C GLY A 236 -3.15 13.92 -13.51
N GLU A 237 -3.10 14.64 -12.39
CA GLU A 237 -2.46 15.96 -12.34
C GLU A 237 -0.93 15.87 -12.35
N TRP A 238 -0.37 14.90 -11.64
CA TRP A 238 1.07 14.67 -11.57
C TRP A 238 1.65 14.39 -12.94
N ILE A 239 1.06 13.44 -13.69
CA ILE A 239 1.61 12.98 -14.95
C ILE A 239 1.71 14.08 -16.03
N TYR A 240 0.86 15.10 -15.96
CA TYR A 240 0.89 16.23 -16.90
C TYR A 240 1.72 17.42 -16.42
N LYS A 241 2.23 17.40 -15.19
CA LYS A 241 3.08 18.47 -14.62
C LYS A 241 4.58 18.16 -14.66
N ILE A 242 4.95 16.91 -14.79
CA ILE A 242 6.33 16.46 -14.97
C ILE A 242 6.63 16.25 -16.46
#